data_46d9d4c632e9ee9919067e1c64b93300
#
_entry.id   46d9d4c632e9ee9919067e1c64b93300
#
_cell.length_a   1.000
_cell.length_b   1.000
_cell.length_c   1.000
_cell.angle_alpha   90.00
_cell.angle_beta   90.00
_cell.angle_gamma   90.00
#
_symmetry.space_group_name_H-M   'P 1'
#
loop_
_entity.id
_entity.type
_entity.pdbx_description
1 polymer ?
#
loop_
_entity_poly.entity_id
_entity_poly.type
_entity_poly.pdbx_seq_one_letter_code
_entity_poly.pdbx_strand_id
1 'polypeptide(L)'
;MARAQLSGDYRDYAAAQAALDKAFAVAVKGSGPHMMRAALDFSMHRLAAAEAQLAATDAYAVPPDAGDRAEIEAMRGDIAFYRGDYDRAWALYDAADRLVPGSANFRRAIFAARTGKVDLADAYLTEAEKAYRSPTPQTRSYMQLQRGILDLDQGRLNEAMVHFREADRLFPGRWLIEEHIAEVLALQGKTGQAEKLYRDIVRRTGHPEFIDALAAIVEARGDKAQAQRLYARSSTIWAERLKLFPEATYGHAIDHCMAKRDWSCALRLAEANHQARPYGEAKIKLAAALLANSRIDEARALIDTVLASRWRTPDLYSTAAAIYDASGLTRKAAEFRRTTPLSSD
;
A
#
# COMPACT_ATOMS: atom_id res chain seq x y z
N MET A 1 -10.96 -5.98 -13.90
CA MET A 1 -10.07 -6.10 -12.71
C MET A 1 -8.63 -6.43 -13.11
N ALA A 2 -8.31 -7.60 -13.68
CA ALA A 2 -6.93 -7.98 -13.97
C ALA A 2 -6.13 -6.95 -14.80
N ARG A 3 -6.73 -6.40 -15.88
CA ARG A 3 -6.08 -5.33 -16.66
C ARG A 3 -5.79 -4.09 -15.81
N ALA A 4 -6.74 -3.66 -14.98
CA ALA A 4 -6.57 -2.51 -14.09
C ALA A 4 -5.42 -2.72 -13.09
N GLN A 5 -5.31 -3.92 -12.50
CA GLN A 5 -4.21 -4.25 -11.59
C GLN A 5 -2.84 -4.29 -12.29
N LEU A 6 -2.81 -4.66 -13.57
CA LEU A 6 -1.57 -4.70 -14.35
C LEU A 6 -1.17 -3.31 -14.86
N SER A 7 -2.13 -2.54 -15.36
CA SER A 7 -1.87 -1.21 -15.92
C SER A 7 -1.73 -0.12 -14.85
N GLY A 8 -2.40 -0.27 -13.70
CA GLY A 8 -2.56 0.80 -12.70
C GLY A 8 -3.39 1.98 -13.20
N ASP A 9 -4.05 1.85 -14.37
CA ASP A 9 -4.88 2.91 -14.94
C ASP A 9 -6.25 2.95 -14.27
N TYR A 10 -6.60 4.07 -13.66
CA TYR A 10 -7.87 4.26 -12.98
C TYR A 10 -9.07 4.18 -13.90
N ARG A 11 -8.90 4.45 -15.21
CA ARG A 11 -9.94 4.27 -16.23
C ARG A 11 -10.33 2.79 -16.40
N ASP A 12 -9.39 1.88 -16.21
CA ASP A 12 -9.67 0.44 -16.24
C ASP A 12 -10.49 -0.02 -15.03
N TYR A 13 -10.27 0.61 -13.85
CA TYR A 13 -11.13 0.39 -12.67
C TYR A 13 -12.53 0.95 -12.88
N ALA A 14 -12.66 2.14 -13.47
CA ALA A 14 -13.96 2.71 -13.83
C ALA A 14 -14.71 1.83 -14.84
N ALA A 15 -14.01 1.29 -15.83
CA ALA A 15 -14.61 0.33 -16.79
C ALA A 15 -15.04 -0.97 -16.10
N ALA A 16 -14.26 -1.48 -15.15
CA ALA A 16 -14.65 -2.65 -14.35
C ALA A 16 -15.91 -2.37 -13.49
N GLN A 17 -15.99 -1.18 -12.88
CA GLN A 17 -17.18 -0.76 -12.14
C GLN A 17 -18.41 -0.74 -13.04
N ALA A 18 -18.33 -0.10 -14.21
CA ALA A 18 -19.43 -0.03 -15.16
C ALA A 18 -19.88 -1.42 -15.66
N ALA A 19 -18.92 -2.36 -15.84
CA ALA A 19 -19.25 -3.75 -16.21
C ALA A 19 -20.01 -4.47 -15.10
N LEU A 20 -19.61 -4.29 -13.84
CA LEU A 20 -20.32 -4.84 -12.68
C LEU A 20 -21.71 -4.23 -12.52
N ASP A 21 -21.87 -2.92 -12.75
CA ASP A 21 -23.20 -2.25 -12.70
C ASP A 21 -24.16 -2.86 -13.72
N LYS A 22 -23.68 -3.14 -14.95
CA LYS A 22 -24.46 -3.85 -15.98
C LYS A 22 -24.82 -5.28 -15.55
N ALA A 23 -23.90 -6.01 -14.93
CA ALA A 23 -24.15 -7.36 -14.45
C ALA A 23 -25.21 -7.37 -13.33
N PHE A 24 -25.16 -6.42 -12.41
CA PHE A 24 -26.20 -6.28 -11.38
C PHE A 24 -27.57 -5.91 -11.95
N ALA A 25 -27.64 -5.13 -13.02
CA ALA A 25 -28.89 -4.72 -13.65
C ALA A 25 -29.71 -5.91 -14.23
N VAL A 26 -29.06 -7.04 -14.51
CA VAL A 26 -29.68 -8.26 -15.04
C VAL A 26 -29.65 -9.41 -14.03
N ALA A 27 -29.07 -9.24 -12.86
CA ALA A 27 -29.00 -10.27 -11.84
C ALA A 27 -30.38 -10.49 -11.20
N VAL A 28 -30.72 -11.76 -10.98
CA VAL A 28 -31.95 -12.13 -10.26
C VAL A 28 -31.72 -12.00 -8.74
N LYS A 29 -32.81 -11.88 -7.97
CA LYS A 29 -32.74 -11.80 -6.51
C LYS A 29 -31.97 -12.99 -5.92
N GLY A 30 -31.07 -12.72 -4.98
CA GLY A 30 -30.21 -13.74 -4.36
C GLY A 30 -29.07 -14.22 -5.26
N SER A 31 -28.65 -13.40 -6.23
CA SER A 31 -27.50 -13.64 -7.09
C SER A 31 -26.80 -12.31 -7.42
N GLY A 32 -25.76 -12.39 -8.26
CA GLY A 32 -24.99 -11.22 -8.70
C GLY A 32 -23.50 -11.32 -8.33
N PRO A 33 -22.65 -10.51 -8.96
CA PRO A 33 -21.21 -10.59 -8.78
C PRO A 33 -20.72 -9.87 -7.51
N HIS A 34 -21.34 -10.12 -6.35
CA HIS A 34 -21.05 -9.43 -5.09
C HIS A 34 -19.59 -9.58 -4.64
N MET A 35 -18.97 -10.76 -4.76
CA MET A 35 -17.55 -10.96 -4.42
C MET A 35 -16.63 -10.14 -5.33
N MET A 36 -16.91 -10.08 -6.63
CA MET A 36 -16.12 -9.27 -7.56
C MET A 36 -16.29 -7.76 -7.29
N ARG A 37 -17.52 -7.35 -6.91
CA ARG A 37 -17.78 -5.97 -6.51
C ARG A 37 -17.06 -5.64 -5.21
N ALA A 38 -17.09 -6.52 -4.21
CA ALA A 38 -16.34 -6.36 -2.97
C ALA A 38 -14.83 -6.23 -3.24
N ALA A 39 -14.27 -7.06 -4.12
CA ALA A 39 -12.87 -6.98 -4.51
C ALA A 39 -12.52 -5.65 -5.21
N LEU A 40 -13.43 -5.12 -6.05
CA LEU A 40 -13.25 -3.80 -6.66
C LEU A 40 -13.30 -2.69 -5.61
N ASP A 41 -14.34 -2.68 -4.78
CA ASP A 41 -14.53 -1.65 -3.75
C ASP A 41 -13.38 -1.68 -2.73
N PHE A 42 -12.89 -2.87 -2.35
CA PHE A 42 -11.71 -3.03 -1.52
C PHE A 42 -10.44 -2.49 -2.20
N SER A 43 -10.21 -2.81 -3.48
CA SER A 43 -9.07 -2.29 -4.26
C SER A 43 -9.12 -0.75 -4.37
N MET A 44 -10.31 -0.16 -4.33
CA MET A 44 -10.51 1.29 -4.33
C MET A 44 -10.61 1.85 -2.90
N HIS A 45 -10.30 1.05 -1.89
CA HIS A 45 -10.33 1.39 -0.47
C HIS A 45 -11.69 1.88 0.06
N ARG A 46 -12.78 1.50 -0.59
CA ARG A 46 -14.16 1.75 -0.17
C ARG A 46 -14.62 0.67 0.80
N LEU A 47 -14.05 0.67 2.01
CA LEU A 47 -14.19 -0.44 2.97
C LEU A 47 -15.65 -0.75 3.34
N ALA A 48 -16.49 0.28 3.54
CA ALA A 48 -17.90 0.10 3.88
C ALA A 48 -18.70 -0.53 2.71
N ALA A 49 -18.40 -0.10 1.48
CA ALA A 49 -19.02 -0.67 0.29
C ALA A 49 -18.59 -2.13 0.09
N ALA A 50 -17.31 -2.43 0.24
CA ALA A 50 -16.81 -3.80 0.16
C ALA A 50 -17.49 -4.71 1.19
N GLU A 51 -17.60 -4.27 2.44
CA GLU A 51 -18.26 -5.03 3.51
C GLU A 51 -19.74 -5.29 3.21
N ALA A 52 -20.45 -4.29 2.69
CA ALA A 52 -21.85 -4.44 2.29
C ALA A 52 -22.02 -5.48 1.17
N GLN A 53 -21.08 -5.52 0.22
CA GLN A 53 -21.10 -6.54 -0.84
C GLN A 53 -20.80 -7.94 -0.30
N LEU A 54 -19.88 -8.07 0.65
CA LEU A 54 -19.62 -9.36 1.30
C LEU A 54 -20.82 -9.85 2.11
N ALA A 55 -21.51 -8.95 2.82
CA ALA A 55 -22.75 -9.30 3.54
C ALA A 55 -23.87 -9.74 2.59
N ALA A 56 -23.95 -9.17 1.38
CA ALA A 56 -24.95 -9.57 0.41
C ALA A 56 -24.79 -11.02 -0.10
N THR A 57 -23.61 -11.61 0.03
CA THR A 57 -23.39 -13.03 -0.31
C THR A 57 -24.11 -14.00 0.63
N ASP A 58 -24.47 -13.55 1.85
CA ASP A 58 -25.21 -14.36 2.81
C ASP A 58 -26.65 -14.65 2.32
N ALA A 59 -27.18 -13.82 1.40
CA ALA A 59 -28.49 -13.97 0.78
C ALA A 59 -28.47 -14.72 -0.57
N TYR A 60 -27.35 -15.31 -0.95
CA TYR A 60 -27.28 -16.07 -2.21
C TYR A 60 -28.21 -17.28 -2.21
N ALA A 61 -28.93 -17.45 -3.32
CA ALA A 61 -29.79 -18.63 -3.53
C ALA A 61 -29.00 -19.96 -3.52
N VAL A 62 -27.76 -19.91 -4.00
CA VAL A 62 -26.78 -21.00 -3.90
C VAL A 62 -25.68 -20.53 -2.94
N PRO A 63 -25.56 -21.14 -1.75
CA PRO A 63 -24.55 -20.73 -0.78
C PRO A 63 -23.12 -20.85 -1.35
N PRO A 64 -22.20 -19.92 -0.99
CA PRO A 64 -20.80 -20.01 -1.37
C PRO A 64 -20.16 -21.33 -0.92
N ASP A 65 -19.28 -21.89 -1.72
CA ASP A 65 -18.50 -23.08 -1.34
C ASP A 65 -17.45 -22.75 -0.26
N ALA A 66 -16.66 -23.74 0.15
CA ALA A 66 -15.65 -23.56 1.20
C ALA A 66 -14.56 -22.57 0.79
N GLY A 67 -14.16 -22.56 -0.50
CA GLY A 67 -13.17 -21.64 -1.05
C GLY A 67 -13.66 -20.20 -1.04
N ASP A 68 -14.87 -20.00 -1.56
CA ASP A 68 -15.51 -18.68 -1.56
C ASP A 68 -15.73 -18.14 -0.14
N ARG A 69 -16.16 -18.99 0.81
CA ARG A 69 -16.31 -18.60 2.21
C ARG A 69 -14.97 -18.23 2.84
N ALA A 70 -13.91 -18.98 2.55
CA ALA A 70 -12.58 -18.65 3.02
C ALA A 70 -12.12 -17.27 2.48
N GLU A 71 -12.37 -16.99 1.20
CA GLU A 71 -12.04 -15.69 0.60
C GLU A 71 -12.89 -14.55 1.20
N ILE A 72 -14.18 -14.77 1.47
CA ILE A 72 -15.05 -13.81 2.15
C ILE A 72 -14.50 -13.47 3.53
N GLU A 73 -14.17 -14.48 4.36
CA GLU A 73 -13.61 -14.25 5.70
C GLU A 73 -12.25 -13.56 5.63
N ALA A 74 -11.39 -13.95 4.70
CA ALA A 74 -10.10 -13.30 4.51
C ALA A 74 -10.23 -11.83 4.08
N MET A 75 -11.16 -11.51 3.19
CA MET A 75 -11.42 -10.12 2.78
C MET A 75 -12.06 -9.29 3.92
N ARG A 76 -12.93 -9.88 4.75
CA ARG A 76 -13.41 -9.24 5.99
C ARG A 76 -12.23 -8.96 6.94
N GLY A 77 -11.25 -9.85 7.00
CA GLY A 77 -9.98 -9.66 7.72
C GLY A 77 -9.18 -8.48 7.17
N ASP A 78 -9.07 -8.35 5.85
CA ASP A 78 -8.42 -7.20 5.21
C ASP A 78 -9.13 -5.89 5.56
N ILE A 79 -10.46 -5.87 5.55
CA ILE A 79 -11.27 -4.69 5.93
C ILE A 79 -11.01 -4.33 7.40
N ALA A 80 -11.00 -5.30 8.31
CA ALA A 80 -10.70 -5.08 9.73
C ALA A 80 -9.27 -4.53 9.91
N PHE A 81 -8.29 -5.03 9.16
CA PHE A 81 -6.92 -4.54 9.18
C PHE A 81 -6.82 -3.06 8.79
N TYR A 82 -7.48 -2.65 7.69
CA TYR A 82 -7.50 -1.25 7.26
C TYR A 82 -8.35 -0.34 8.15
N ARG A 83 -9.21 -0.90 9.00
CA ARG A 83 -9.89 -0.18 10.09
C ARG A 83 -9.03 -0.06 11.35
N GLY A 84 -7.86 -0.69 11.38
CA GLY A 84 -6.96 -0.72 12.54
C GLY A 84 -7.40 -1.71 13.64
N ASP A 85 -8.38 -2.57 13.37
CA ASP A 85 -8.82 -3.64 14.26
C ASP A 85 -8.00 -4.92 13.97
N TYR A 86 -6.76 -4.91 14.45
CA TYR A 86 -5.79 -5.96 14.15
C TYR A 86 -6.12 -7.31 14.79
N ASP A 87 -6.78 -7.31 15.96
CA ASP A 87 -7.18 -8.56 16.61
C ASP A 87 -8.30 -9.25 15.84
N ARG A 88 -9.29 -8.50 15.40
CA ARG A 88 -10.36 -8.99 14.53
C ARG A 88 -9.81 -9.44 13.17
N ALA A 89 -8.90 -8.69 12.57
CA ALA A 89 -8.27 -9.07 11.30
C ALA A 89 -7.60 -10.45 11.41
N TRP A 90 -6.81 -10.66 12.46
CA TRP A 90 -6.15 -11.93 12.68
C TRP A 90 -7.15 -13.08 12.89
N ALA A 91 -8.18 -12.87 13.72
CA ALA A 91 -9.22 -13.88 13.96
C ALA A 91 -9.96 -14.28 12.68
N LEU A 92 -10.19 -13.34 11.76
CA LEU A 92 -10.84 -13.59 10.48
C LEU A 92 -9.92 -14.34 9.51
N TYR A 93 -8.61 -14.04 9.50
CA TYR A 93 -7.63 -14.85 8.76
C TYR A 93 -7.55 -16.29 9.29
N ASP A 94 -7.65 -16.48 10.60
CA ASP A 94 -7.72 -17.82 11.22
C ASP A 94 -9.03 -18.53 10.83
N ALA A 95 -10.15 -17.81 10.74
CA ALA A 95 -11.41 -18.39 10.28
C ALA A 95 -11.33 -18.85 8.81
N ALA A 96 -10.74 -18.04 7.93
CA ALA A 96 -10.50 -18.41 6.55
C ALA A 96 -9.62 -19.66 6.43
N ASP A 97 -8.55 -19.73 7.21
CA ASP A 97 -7.62 -20.85 7.21
C ASP A 97 -8.24 -22.15 7.75
N ARG A 98 -9.18 -22.08 8.70
CA ARG A 98 -9.96 -23.25 9.14
C ARG A 98 -10.88 -23.79 8.04
N LEU A 99 -11.40 -22.93 7.16
CA LEU A 99 -12.23 -23.36 6.03
C LEU A 99 -11.39 -24.00 4.93
N VAL A 100 -10.26 -23.39 4.60
CA VAL A 100 -9.32 -23.88 3.58
C VAL A 100 -7.89 -23.64 4.08
N PRO A 101 -7.19 -24.69 4.54
CA PRO A 101 -5.84 -24.56 5.08
C PRO A 101 -4.88 -23.87 4.09
N GLY A 102 -4.17 -22.88 4.58
CA GLY A 102 -3.21 -22.07 3.80
C GLY A 102 -3.81 -20.91 2.99
N SER A 103 -5.15 -20.78 2.92
CA SER A 103 -5.82 -19.72 2.13
C SER A 103 -5.48 -18.30 2.60
N ALA A 104 -5.18 -18.13 3.88
CA ALA A 104 -4.85 -16.83 4.45
C ALA A 104 -3.34 -16.57 4.60
N ASN A 105 -2.46 -17.50 4.18
CA ASN A 105 -1.01 -17.37 4.44
C ASN A 105 -0.41 -16.08 3.88
N PHE A 106 -0.79 -15.67 2.67
CA PHE A 106 -0.30 -14.42 2.09
C PHE A 106 -0.73 -13.19 2.91
N ARG A 107 -1.99 -13.13 3.35
CA ARG A 107 -2.52 -12.04 4.20
C ARG A 107 -1.88 -12.01 5.57
N ARG A 108 -1.64 -13.19 6.16
CA ARG A 108 -0.88 -13.34 7.41
C ARG A 108 0.57 -12.87 7.27
N ALA A 109 1.19 -13.10 6.12
CA ALA A 109 2.53 -12.59 5.84
C ALA A 109 2.56 -11.05 5.86
N ILE A 110 1.63 -10.40 5.15
CA ILE A 110 1.52 -8.94 5.14
C ILE A 110 1.23 -8.40 6.56
N PHE A 111 0.31 -9.03 7.28
CA PHE A 111 0.02 -8.68 8.67
C PHE A 111 1.26 -8.78 9.57
N ALA A 112 2.02 -9.88 9.47
CA ALA A 112 3.23 -10.10 10.24
C ALA A 112 4.30 -9.06 9.91
N ALA A 113 4.50 -8.73 8.63
CA ALA A 113 5.41 -7.67 8.18
C ALA A 113 5.05 -6.32 8.82
N ARG A 114 3.78 -5.91 8.76
CA ARG A 114 3.30 -4.63 9.31
C ARG A 114 3.29 -4.59 10.85
N THR A 115 3.37 -5.74 11.51
CA THR A 115 3.49 -5.86 12.97
C THR A 115 4.92 -6.18 13.45
N GLY A 116 5.92 -6.03 12.57
CA GLY A 116 7.34 -6.20 12.90
C GLY A 116 7.81 -7.63 13.11
N LYS A 117 6.99 -8.62 12.73
CA LYS A 117 7.32 -10.05 12.86
C LYS A 117 7.91 -10.58 11.54
N VAL A 118 9.12 -10.10 11.20
CA VAL A 118 9.78 -10.32 9.90
C VAL A 118 9.95 -11.80 9.57
N ASP A 119 10.48 -12.60 10.50
CA ASP A 119 10.70 -14.04 10.28
C ASP A 119 9.38 -14.79 10.06
N LEU A 120 8.33 -14.38 10.77
CA LEU A 120 7.00 -14.96 10.60
C LEU A 120 6.39 -14.57 9.25
N ALA A 121 6.62 -13.34 8.79
CA ALA A 121 6.19 -12.90 7.46
C ALA A 121 6.84 -13.75 6.36
N ASP A 122 8.16 -13.96 6.44
CA ASP A 122 8.88 -14.80 5.48
C ASP A 122 8.43 -16.26 5.52
N ALA A 123 8.19 -16.82 6.70
CA ALA A 123 7.64 -18.18 6.86
C ALA A 123 6.27 -18.32 6.16
N TYR A 124 5.36 -17.37 6.37
CA TYR A 124 4.05 -17.39 5.68
C TYR A 124 4.17 -17.20 4.16
N LEU A 125 5.08 -16.35 3.66
CA LEU A 125 5.35 -16.24 2.22
C LEU A 125 5.86 -17.57 1.65
N THR A 126 6.73 -18.25 2.39
CA THR A 126 7.25 -19.58 2.00
C THR A 126 6.14 -20.60 1.90
N GLU A 127 5.24 -20.68 2.88
CA GLU A 127 4.12 -21.61 2.86
C GLU A 127 3.10 -21.24 1.75
N ALA A 128 2.85 -19.96 1.52
CA ALA A 128 2.01 -19.52 0.42
C ALA A 128 2.59 -19.93 -0.95
N GLU A 129 3.90 -19.78 -1.14
CA GLU A 129 4.60 -20.15 -2.37
C GLU A 129 4.58 -21.68 -2.59
N LYS A 130 4.82 -22.47 -1.54
CA LYS A 130 4.73 -23.94 -1.58
C LYS A 130 3.32 -24.45 -1.92
N ALA A 131 2.30 -23.76 -1.41
CA ALA A 131 0.91 -24.13 -1.67
C ALA A 131 0.44 -23.73 -3.09
N TYR A 132 1.12 -22.77 -3.72
CA TYR A 132 0.73 -22.26 -5.03
C TYR A 132 1.02 -23.27 -6.15
N ARG A 133 -0.05 -23.78 -6.78
CA ARG A 133 0.03 -24.83 -7.81
C ARG A 133 -0.21 -24.33 -9.23
N SER A 134 -0.65 -23.07 -9.42
CA SER A 134 -0.87 -22.52 -10.75
C SER A 134 0.46 -22.34 -11.51
N PRO A 135 0.48 -22.60 -12.83
CA PRO A 135 1.66 -22.33 -13.66
C PRO A 135 1.90 -20.84 -13.92
N THR A 136 0.94 -19.97 -13.55
CA THR A 136 1.02 -18.52 -13.80
C THR A 136 2.18 -17.89 -13.02
N PRO A 137 3.16 -17.26 -13.67
CA PRO A 137 4.32 -16.71 -12.98
C PRO A 137 4.01 -15.42 -12.18
N GLN A 138 2.88 -14.76 -12.49
CA GLN A 138 2.53 -13.47 -11.89
C GLN A 138 2.41 -13.52 -10.37
N THR A 139 1.77 -14.55 -9.82
CA THR A 139 1.61 -14.69 -8.35
C THR A 139 2.95 -14.96 -7.68
N ARG A 140 3.80 -15.81 -8.26
CA ARG A 140 5.15 -16.06 -7.75
C ARG A 140 6.01 -14.81 -7.82
N SER A 141 5.94 -14.08 -8.92
CA SER A 141 6.58 -12.78 -9.08
C SER A 141 6.15 -11.81 -7.97
N TYR A 142 4.85 -11.78 -7.65
CA TYR A 142 4.33 -10.92 -6.59
C TYR A 142 4.81 -11.36 -5.19
N MET A 143 4.95 -12.66 -4.94
CA MET A 143 5.53 -13.16 -3.68
C MET A 143 7.00 -12.75 -3.54
N GLN A 144 7.79 -12.82 -4.62
CA GLN A 144 9.17 -12.33 -4.63
C GLN A 144 9.24 -10.81 -4.42
N LEU A 145 8.32 -10.06 -5.03
CA LEU A 145 8.19 -8.62 -4.77
C LEU A 145 7.96 -8.34 -3.27
N GLN A 146 7.07 -9.08 -2.62
CA GLN A 146 6.80 -8.89 -1.18
C GLN A 146 8.01 -9.26 -0.29
N ARG A 147 8.80 -10.27 -0.67
CA ARG A 147 10.06 -10.57 0.03
C ARG A 147 11.06 -9.43 -0.12
N GLY A 148 11.19 -8.89 -1.33
CA GLY A 148 12.05 -7.73 -1.58
C GLY A 148 11.64 -6.50 -0.76
N ILE A 149 10.33 -6.23 -0.63
CA ILE A 149 9.81 -5.15 0.21
C ILE A 149 10.13 -5.42 1.70
N LEU A 150 9.98 -6.68 2.16
CA LEU A 150 10.32 -7.07 3.52
C LEU A 150 11.80 -6.83 3.83
N ASP A 151 12.70 -7.15 2.88
CA ASP A 151 14.14 -6.88 3.02
C ASP A 151 14.45 -5.38 2.96
N LEU A 152 13.78 -4.64 2.08
CA LEU A 152 13.91 -3.20 1.96
C LEU A 152 13.52 -2.50 3.27
N ASP A 153 12.38 -2.88 3.86
CA ASP A 153 11.92 -2.39 5.17
C ASP A 153 12.93 -2.66 6.31
N GLN A 154 13.82 -3.66 6.13
CA GLN A 154 14.89 -3.99 7.07
C GLN A 154 16.25 -3.37 6.70
N GLY A 155 16.31 -2.53 5.66
CA GLY A 155 17.56 -1.94 5.18
C GLY A 155 18.50 -2.93 4.46
N ARG A 156 18.05 -4.14 4.18
CA ARG A 156 18.83 -5.18 3.49
C ARG A 156 18.75 -4.97 1.97
N LEU A 157 19.40 -3.89 1.50
CA LEU A 157 19.27 -3.43 0.11
C LEU A 157 19.73 -4.44 -0.95
N ASN A 158 20.76 -5.25 -0.63
CA ASN A 158 21.28 -6.25 -1.56
C ASN A 158 20.33 -7.44 -1.69
N GLU A 159 19.80 -7.92 -0.59
CA GLU A 159 18.80 -9.00 -0.52
C GLU A 159 17.50 -8.55 -1.20
N ALA A 160 17.03 -7.34 -0.92
CA ALA A 160 15.89 -6.74 -1.60
C ALA A 160 16.07 -6.73 -3.12
N MET A 161 17.26 -6.32 -3.60
CA MET A 161 17.58 -6.32 -5.03
C MET A 161 17.55 -7.73 -5.63
N VAL A 162 17.99 -8.76 -4.92
CA VAL A 162 17.93 -10.17 -5.39
C VAL A 162 16.47 -10.57 -5.62
N HIS A 163 15.60 -10.31 -4.65
CA HIS A 163 14.18 -10.64 -4.75
C HIS A 163 13.46 -9.84 -5.82
N PHE A 164 13.74 -8.55 -5.97
CA PHE A 164 13.13 -7.72 -7.02
C PHE A 164 13.56 -8.16 -8.42
N ARG A 165 14.83 -8.56 -8.61
CA ARG A 165 15.29 -9.11 -9.90
C ARG A 165 14.68 -10.45 -10.22
N GLU A 166 14.48 -11.32 -9.22
CA GLU A 166 13.77 -12.58 -9.42
C GLU A 166 12.29 -12.33 -9.75
N ALA A 167 11.66 -11.35 -9.09
CA ALA A 167 10.30 -10.94 -9.44
C ALA A 167 10.20 -10.47 -10.90
N ASP A 168 11.13 -9.64 -11.35
CA ASP A 168 11.19 -9.16 -12.74
C ASP A 168 11.49 -10.29 -13.73
N ARG A 169 12.38 -11.22 -13.40
CA ARG A 169 12.66 -12.40 -14.23
C ARG A 169 11.41 -13.26 -14.43
N LEU A 170 10.57 -13.41 -13.38
CA LEU A 170 9.32 -14.17 -13.44
C LEU A 170 8.23 -13.43 -14.21
N PHE A 171 8.18 -12.12 -14.14
CA PHE A 171 7.18 -11.31 -14.82
C PHE A 171 7.79 -9.97 -15.32
N PRO A 172 8.53 -10.01 -16.44
CA PRO A 172 9.30 -8.86 -16.94
C PRO A 172 8.43 -7.67 -17.32
N GLY A 173 8.97 -6.48 -17.09
CA GLY A 173 8.36 -5.23 -17.52
C GLY A 173 7.20 -4.76 -16.67
N ARG A 174 6.99 -5.36 -15.49
CA ARG A 174 5.99 -4.90 -14.54
C ARG A 174 6.51 -3.65 -13.81
N TRP A 175 5.87 -2.53 -14.08
CA TRP A 175 6.26 -1.22 -13.54
C TRP A 175 6.43 -1.20 -12.01
N LEU A 176 5.59 -1.93 -11.25
CA LEU A 176 5.67 -2.00 -9.79
C LEU A 176 6.97 -2.65 -9.30
N ILE A 177 7.50 -3.65 -10.02
CA ILE A 177 8.76 -4.30 -9.70
C ILE A 177 9.94 -3.40 -10.08
N GLU A 178 9.88 -2.83 -11.28
CA GLU A 178 10.93 -1.95 -11.79
C GLU A 178 11.08 -0.68 -10.93
N GLU A 179 9.97 -0.19 -10.40
CA GLU A 179 9.96 0.93 -9.47
C GLU A 179 10.76 0.62 -8.20
N HIS A 180 10.53 -0.53 -7.54
CA HIS A 180 11.32 -0.92 -6.37
C HIS A 180 12.79 -1.20 -6.71
N ILE A 181 13.10 -1.68 -7.91
CA ILE A 181 14.50 -1.76 -8.38
C ILE A 181 15.11 -0.36 -8.48
N ALA A 182 14.37 0.62 -9.01
CA ALA A 182 14.84 2.00 -9.10
C ALA A 182 15.01 2.64 -7.73
N GLU A 183 14.12 2.37 -6.79
CA GLU A 183 14.21 2.81 -5.40
C GLU A 183 15.47 2.27 -4.72
N VAL A 184 15.73 0.96 -4.80
CA VAL A 184 16.96 0.37 -4.23
C VAL A 184 18.21 0.95 -4.88
N LEU A 185 18.21 1.17 -6.20
CA LEU A 185 19.33 1.82 -6.88
C LEU A 185 19.59 3.24 -6.35
N ALA A 186 18.53 4.01 -6.10
CA ALA A 186 18.64 5.34 -5.51
C ALA A 186 19.22 5.28 -4.07
N LEU A 187 18.73 4.37 -3.23
CA LEU A 187 19.22 4.14 -1.87
C LEU A 187 20.67 3.66 -1.83
N GLN A 188 21.13 2.92 -2.86
CA GLN A 188 22.53 2.52 -3.03
C GLN A 188 23.43 3.64 -3.60
N GLY A 189 22.91 4.86 -3.79
CA GLY A 189 23.65 5.97 -4.39
C GLY A 189 23.85 5.87 -5.90
N LYS A 190 23.24 4.87 -6.57
CA LYS A 190 23.31 4.67 -8.03
C LYS A 190 22.29 5.54 -8.75
N THR A 191 22.25 6.83 -8.40
CA THR A 191 21.19 7.79 -8.80
C THR A 191 20.99 7.88 -10.31
N GLY A 192 22.07 7.83 -11.10
CA GLY A 192 21.96 7.87 -12.56
C GLY A 192 21.25 6.65 -13.17
N GLN A 193 21.41 5.47 -12.55
CA GLN A 193 20.71 4.25 -12.98
C GLN A 193 19.23 4.31 -12.57
N ALA A 194 18.95 4.77 -11.35
CA ALA A 194 17.59 4.99 -10.85
C ALA A 194 16.84 5.99 -11.75
N GLU A 195 17.43 7.14 -12.05
CA GLU A 195 16.85 8.16 -12.93
C GLU A 195 16.50 7.59 -14.31
N LYS A 196 17.42 6.83 -14.91
CA LYS A 196 17.17 6.20 -16.21
C LYS A 196 15.96 5.27 -16.17
N LEU A 197 15.86 4.45 -15.13
CA LEU A 197 14.76 3.49 -14.96
C LEU A 197 13.44 4.19 -14.69
N TYR A 198 13.40 5.19 -13.80
CA TYR A 198 12.20 6.00 -13.58
C TYR A 198 11.74 6.74 -14.85
N ARG A 199 12.65 7.26 -15.68
CA ARG A 199 12.29 7.87 -16.98
C ARG A 199 11.62 6.87 -17.90
N ASP A 200 12.09 5.63 -17.94
CA ASP A 200 11.49 4.58 -18.74
C ASP A 200 10.10 4.19 -18.22
N ILE A 201 9.96 3.97 -16.92
CA ILE A 201 8.66 3.68 -16.29
C ILE A 201 7.66 4.80 -16.56
N VAL A 202 8.05 6.06 -16.35
CA VAL A 202 7.20 7.25 -16.60
C VAL A 202 6.76 7.35 -18.07
N ARG A 203 7.66 7.03 -19.00
CA ARG A 203 7.34 7.03 -20.44
C ARG A 203 6.28 6.00 -20.79
N ARG A 204 6.36 4.80 -20.20
CA ARG A 204 5.47 3.67 -20.48
C ARG A 204 4.12 3.77 -19.76
N THR A 205 4.12 4.27 -18.54
CA THR A 205 2.94 4.22 -17.66
C THR A 205 2.27 5.58 -17.48
N GLY A 206 3.05 6.65 -17.41
CA GLY A 206 2.55 7.98 -17.05
C GLY A 206 2.05 8.08 -15.62
N HIS A 207 2.38 7.14 -14.73
CA HIS A 207 1.92 7.12 -13.35
C HIS A 207 2.49 8.30 -12.56
N PRO A 208 1.66 9.06 -11.84
CA PRO A 208 2.09 10.28 -11.18
C PRO A 208 3.04 10.02 -10.01
N GLU A 209 2.95 8.90 -9.32
CA GLU A 209 3.89 8.49 -8.27
C GLU A 209 5.33 8.39 -8.77
N PHE A 210 5.53 7.86 -9.99
CA PHE A 210 6.88 7.74 -10.57
C PHE A 210 7.35 9.04 -11.21
N ILE A 211 6.42 9.91 -11.63
CA ILE A 211 6.74 11.28 -12.02
C ILE A 211 7.26 12.04 -10.80
N ASP A 212 6.66 11.85 -9.62
CA ASP A 212 7.09 12.49 -8.38
C ASP A 212 8.45 11.95 -7.91
N ALA A 213 8.67 10.63 -7.97
CA ALA A 213 9.98 10.03 -7.68
C ALA A 213 11.08 10.56 -8.61
N LEU A 214 10.80 10.65 -9.91
CA LEU A 214 11.71 11.27 -10.88
C LEU A 214 11.96 12.75 -10.58
N ALA A 215 10.92 13.48 -10.19
CA ALA A 215 11.05 14.90 -9.82
C ALA A 215 11.98 15.08 -8.62
N ALA A 216 11.86 14.24 -7.59
CA ALA A 216 12.72 14.28 -6.42
C ALA A 216 14.20 14.02 -6.79
N ILE A 217 14.48 13.03 -7.64
CA ILE A 217 15.86 12.75 -8.12
C ILE A 217 16.43 13.94 -8.90
N VAL A 218 15.62 14.53 -9.79
CA VAL A 218 16.03 15.68 -10.60
C VAL A 218 16.25 16.93 -9.74
N GLU A 219 15.42 17.13 -8.70
CA GLU A 219 15.56 18.22 -7.73
C GLU A 219 16.84 18.07 -6.92
N ALA A 220 17.12 16.86 -6.41
CA ALA A 220 18.35 16.56 -5.66
C ALA A 220 19.62 16.79 -6.49
N ARG A 221 19.56 16.60 -7.81
CA ARG A 221 20.64 16.91 -8.73
C ARG A 221 20.80 18.42 -8.99
N GLY A 222 19.86 19.27 -8.56
CA GLY A 222 19.89 20.73 -8.70
C GLY A 222 19.06 21.30 -9.84
N ASP A 223 18.43 20.48 -10.70
CA ASP A 223 17.58 20.96 -11.81
C ASP A 223 16.15 21.24 -11.31
N LYS A 224 16.04 22.32 -10.52
CA LYS A 224 14.77 22.76 -9.93
C LYS A 224 13.70 23.06 -10.99
N ALA A 225 14.10 23.59 -12.16
CA ALA A 225 13.16 23.95 -13.20
C ALA A 225 12.51 22.69 -13.83
N GLN A 226 13.29 21.64 -14.06
CA GLN A 226 12.76 20.36 -14.54
C GLN A 226 11.90 19.69 -13.48
N ALA A 227 12.32 19.67 -12.20
CA ALA A 227 11.55 19.11 -11.10
C ALA A 227 10.17 19.78 -10.98
N GLN A 228 10.10 21.11 -11.03
CA GLN A 228 8.83 21.86 -11.01
C GLN A 228 7.90 21.47 -12.17
N ARG A 229 8.42 21.28 -13.38
CA ARG A 229 7.60 20.82 -14.52
C ARG A 229 7.06 19.40 -14.28
N LEU A 230 7.85 18.50 -13.71
CA LEU A 230 7.42 17.14 -13.37
C LEU A 230 6.34 17.17 -12.29
N TYR A 231 6.52 17.93 -11.20
CA TYR A 231 5.49 18.09 -10.17
C TYR A 231 4.21 18.74 -10.70
N ALA A 232 4.29 19.70 -11.62
CA ALA A 232 3.11 20.28 -12.25
C ALA A 232 2.33 19.23 -13.06
N ARG A 233 3.05 18.39 -13.82
CA ARG A 233 2.47 17.29 -14.59
C ARG A 233 1.78 16.27 -13.67
N SER A 234 2.44 15.80 -12.62
CA SER A 234 1.85 14.83 -11.69
C SER A 234 0.67 15.41 -10.92
N SER A 235 0.72 16.71 -10.54
CA SER A 235 -0.41 17.40 -9.90
C SER A 235 -1.71 17.30 -10.70
N THR A 236 -1.64 17.46 -12.01
CA THR A 236 -2.82 17.34 -12.90
C THR A 236 -3.40 15.94 -12.84
N ILE A 237 -2.55 14.93 -12.90
CA ILE A 237 -2.99 13.52 -12.87
C ILE A 237 -3.54 13.16 -11.49
N TRP A 238 -2.90 13.62 -10.40
CA TRP A 238 -3.42 13.43 -9.03
C TRP A 238 -4.81 14.04 -8.86
N ALA A 239 -5.02 15.25 -9.38
CA ALA A 239 -6.33 15.90 -9.32
C ALA A 239 -7.42 15.12 -10.05
N GLU A 240 -7.10 14.49 -11.19
CA GLU A 240 -8.03 13.61 -11.92
C GLU A 240 -8.31 12.31 -11.15
N ARG A 241 -7.27 11.65 -10.59
CA ARG A 241 -7.44 10.43 -9.81
C ARG A 241 -8.28 10.65 -8.55
N LEU A 242 -8.08 11.80 -7.86
CA LEU A 242 -8.88 12.19 -6.69
C LEU A 242 -10.37 12.40 -7.01
N LYS A 243 -10.71 12.77 -8.24
CA LYS A 243 -12.12 12.86 -8.68
C LYS A 243 -12.74 11.49 -8.94
N LEU A 244 -11.96 10.54 -9.46
CA LEU A 244 -12.46 9.21 -9.85
C LEU A 244 -12.59 8.27 -8.65
N PHE A 245 -11.51 8.15 -7.87
CA PHE A 245 -11.38 7.21 -6.76
C PHE A 245 -10.56 7.86 -5.63
N PRO A 246 -11.17 8.78 -4.87
CA PRO A 246 -10.45 9.56 -3.86
C PRO A 246 -9.79 8.67 -2.80
N GLU A 247 -10.48 7.65 -2.28
CA GLU A 247 -9.97 6.80 -1.21
C GLU A 247 -8.74 5.99 -1.66
N ALA A 248 -8.69 5.55 -2.92
CA ALA A 248 -7.54 4.86 -3.49
C ALA A 248 -6.36 5.81 -3.77
N THR A 249 -6.63 7.10 -3.86
CA THR A 249 -5.65 8.11 -4.27
C THR A 249 -4.99 8.80 -3.07
N TYR A 250 -5.70 8.94 -1.94
CA TYR A 250 -5.25 9.74 -0.80
C TYR A 250 -3.80 9.48 -0.39
N GLY A 251 -3.40 8.20 -0.22
CA GLY A 251 -2.08 7.85 0.30
C GLY A 251 -0.92 8.46 -0.48
N HIS A 252 -0.93 8.27 -1.80
CA HIS A 252 0.11 8.79 -2.69
C HIS A 252 -0.03 10.29 -2.96
N ALA A 253 -1.26 10.82 -3.01
CA ALA A 253 -1.48 12.26 -3.17
C ALA A 253 -1.01 13.07 -1.93
N ILE A 254 -1.02 12.47 -0.73
CA ILE A 254 -0.39 13.06 0.46
C ILE A 254 1.11 13.20 0.23
N ASP A 255 1.78 12.14 -0.24
CA ASP A 255 3.22 12.15 -0.50
C ASP A 255 3.59 13.20 -1.56
N HIS A 256 2.78 13.35 -2.61
CA HIS A 256 2.92 14.42 -3.60
C HIS A 256 2.83 15.82 -2.97
N CYS A 257 1.82 16.07 -2.13
CA CYS A 257 1.68 17.37 -1.45
C CYS A 257 2.85 17.63 -0.49
N MET A 258 3.33 16.62 0.23
CA MET A 258 4.49 16.71 1.11
C MET A 258 5.77 17.04 0.33
N ALA A 259 6.02 16.38 -0.79
CA ALA A 259 7.17 16.64 -1.66
C ALA A 259 7.17 18.09 -2.20
N LYS A 260 6.00 18.62 -2.53
CA LYS A 260 5.82 20.01 -2.96
C LYS A 260 5.80 21.02 -1.83
N ARG A 261 5.86 20.57 -0.58
CA ARG A 261 5.70 21.42 0.63
C ARG A 261 4.36 22.17 0.67
N ASP A 262 3.32 21.58 0.06
CA ASP A 262 1.93 22.05 0.18
C ASP A 262 1.30 21.39 1.42
N TRP A 263 1.66 21.95 2.59
CA TRP A 263 1.32 21.36 3.88
C TRP A 263 -0.19 21.33 4.12
N SER A 264 -0.92 22.33 3.62
CA SER A 264 -2.38 22.40 3.75
C SER A 264 -3.07 21.31 2.92
N CYS A 265 -2.58 21.06 1.71
CA CYS A 265 -3.03 19.94 0.87
C CYS A 265 -2.76 18.60 1.56
N ALA A 266 -1.52 18.40 2.06
CA ALA A 266 -1.13 17.17 2.74
C ALA A 266 -2.03 16.88 3.94
N LEU A 267 -2.29 17.87 4.79
CA LEU A 267 -3.13 17.73 5.97
C LEU A 267 -4.57 17.34 5.60
N ARG A 268 -5.19 18.09 4.70
CA ARG A 268 -6.58 17.82 4.26
C ARG A 268 -6.74 16.41 3.69
N LEU A 269 -5.79 15.95 2.86
CA LEU A 269 -5.84 14.60 2.30
C LEU A 269 -5.54 13.53 3.35
N ALA A 270 -4.64 13.79 4.30
CA ALA A 270 -4.33 12.86 5.38
C ALA A 270 -5.50 12.68 6.35
N GLU A 271 -6.23 13.75 6.67
CA GLU A 271 -7.46 13.69 7.46
C GLU A 271 -8.53 12.84 6.75
N ALA A 272 -8.74 13.06 5.45
CA ALA A 272 -9.68 12.26 4.65
C ALA A 272 -9.26 10.78 4.56
N ASN A 273 -7.96 10.50 4.36
CA ASN A 273 -7.42 9.15 4.34
C ASN A 273 -7.62 8.43 5.68
N HIS A 274 -7.34 9.12 6.78
CA HIS A 274 -7.53 8.59 8.13
C HIS A 274 -9.00 8.30 8.42
N GLN A 275 -9.91 9.18 8.00
CA GLN A 275 -11.35 8.95 8.15
C GLN A 275 -11.81 7.72 7.37
N ALA A 276 -11.31 7.52 6.15
CA ALA A 276 -11.66 6.37 5.32
C ALA A 276 -11.04 5.05 5.82
N ARG A 277 -9.80 5.10 6.32
CA ARG A 277 -8.98 3.95 6.70
C ARG A 277 -8.09 4.26 7.90
N PRO A 278 -8.56 4.13 9.16
CA PRO A 278 -7.80 4.53 10.36
C PRO A 278 -6.72 3.52 10.80
N TYR A 279 -6.03 2.87 9.85
CA TYR A 279 -4.93 1.95 10.14
C TYR A 279 -3.59 2.66 10.39
N GLY A 280 -2.56 1.91 10.79
CA GLY A 280 -1.29 2.48 11.24
C GLY A 280 -0.66 3.45 10.26
N GLU A 281 -0.53 3.08 8.97
CA GLU A 281 0.08 3.95 7.95
C GLU A 281 -0.69 5.27 7.75
N ALA A 282 -2.03 5.21 7.71
CA ALA A 282 -2.85 6.43 7.57
C ALA A 282 -2.67 7.38 8.78
N LYS A 283 -2.55 6.81 10.00
CA LYS A 283 -2.25 7.61 11.21
C LYS A 283 -0.84 8.21 11.16
N ILE A 284 0.15 7.47 10.67
CA ILE A 284 1.52 7.95 10.50
C ILE A 284 1.56 9.12 9.50
N LYS A 285 0.93 8.96 8.33
CA LYS A 285 0.85 10.03 7.32
C LYS A 285 0.12 11.27 7.87
N LEU A 286 -0.95 11.08 8.65
CA LEU A 286 -1.65 12.20 9.29
C LEU A 286 -0.77 12.87 10.35
N ALA A 287 -0.04 12.10 11.18
CA ALA A 287 0.87 12.66 12.17
C ALA A 287 2.02 13.47 11.50
N ALA A 288 2.57 12.96 10.40
CA ALA A 288 3.57 13.70 9.60
C ALA A 288 3.00 15.00 9.01
N ALA A 289 1.77 14.97 8.48
CA ALA A 289 1.11 16.15 7.95
C ALA A 289 0.76 17.18 9.05
N LEU A 290 0.35 16.75 10.23
CA LEU A 290 0.15 17.60 11.42
C LEU A 290 1.46 18.28 11.83
N LEU A 291 2.56 17.52 11.90
CA LEU A 291 3.89 18.06 12.20
C LEU A 291 4.29 19.13 11.19
N ALA A 292 4.13 18.86 9.89
CA ALA A 292 4.45 19.83 8.83
C ALA A 292 3.62 21.13 8.91
N ASN A 293 2.43 21.06 9.52
CA ASN A 293 1.57 22.22 9.82
C ASN A 293 1.77 22.80 11.23
N SER A 294 2.88 22.45 11.90
CA SER A 294 3.23 22.93 13.25
C SER A 294 2.21 22.53 14.35
N ARG A 295 1.34 21.54 14.11
CA ARG A 295 0.37 21.01 15.08
C ARG A 295 1.04 19.87 15.90
N ILE A 296 2.13 20.22 16.62
CA ILE A 296 3.06 19.24 17.22
C ILE A 296 2.37 18.38 18.28
N ASP A 297 1.56 18.95 19.16
CA ASP A 297 0.90 18.19 20.22
C ASP A 297 -0.11 17.17 19.67
N GLU A 298 -0.84 17.53 18.62
CA GLU A 298 -1.77 16.64 17.95
C GLU A 298 -1.02 15.53 17.19
N ALA A 299 0.08 15.86 16.53
CA ALA A 299 0.95 14.89 15.89
C ALA A 299 1.49 13.87 16.91
N ARG A 300 1.92 14.36 18.08
CA ARG A 300 2.42 13.51 19.17
C ARG A 300 1.33 12.61 19.73
N ALA A 301 0.18 13.16 20.07
CA ALA A 301 -0.94 12.37 20.57
C ALA A 301 -1.35 11.26 19.60
N LEU A 302 -1.36 11.55 18.30
CA LEU A 302 -1.72 10.58 17.27
C LEU A 302 -0.65 9.49 17.12
N ILE A 303 0.65 9.85 17.02
CA ILE A 303 1.72 8.87 16.85
C ILE A 303 1.85 7.95 18.07
N ASP A 304 1.55 8.46 19.28
CA ASP A 304 1.51 7.66 20.49
C ASP A 304 0.45 6.54 20.43
N THR A 305 -0.69 6.79 19.77
CA THR A 305 -1.69 5.74 19.53
C THR A 305 -1.17 4.63 18.62
N VAL A 306 -0.33 4.98 17.63
CA VAL A 306 0.28 3.98 16.74
C VAL A 306 1.36 3.19 17.46
N LEU A 307 2.20 3.86 18.25
CA LEU A 307 3.22 3.21 19.09
C LEU A 307 2.61 2.23 20.11
N ALA A 308 1.43 2.55 20.64
CA ALA A 308 0.67 1.68 21.53
C ALA A 308 -0.03 0.52 20.81
N SER A 309 -0.21 0.60 19.48
CA SER A 309 -0.84 -0.45 18.69
C SER A 309 0.13 -1.60 18.35
N ARG A 310 -0.32 -2.54 17.52
CA ARG A 310 0.54 -3.61 16.98
C ARG A 310 1.41 -3.18 15.80
N TRP A 311 1.21 -1.99 15.24
CA TRP A 311 1.91 -1.51 14.05
C TRP A 311 3.40 -1.28 14.31
N ARG A 312 4.27 -1.80 13.45
CA ARG A 312 5.74 -1.69 13.57
C ARG A 312 6.37 -1.63 12.19
N THR A 313 6.58 -0.42 11.69
CA THR A 313 7.22 -0.17 10.39
C THR A 313 8.32 0.89 10.54
N PRO A 314 9.30 0.95 9.64
CA PRO A 314 10.33 1.99 9.65
C PRO A 314 9.74 3.41 9.68
N ASP A 315 8.69 3.66 8.90
CA ASP A 315 8.02 4.97 8.86
C ASP A 315 7.41 5.40 10.20
N LEU A 316 6.94 4.44 11.01
CA LEU A 316 6.48 4.74 12.37
C LEU A 316 7.61 5.35 13.18
N TYR A 317 8.78 4.73 13.17
CA TYR A 317 9.89 5.15 14.01
C TYR A 317 10.53 6.44 13.52
N SER A 318 10.69 6.61 12.21
CA SER A 318 11.23 7.85 11.62
C SER A 318 10.29 9.05 11.88
N THR A 319 8.98 8.87 11.69
CA THR A 319 7.98 9.90 11.98
C THR A 319 7.90 10.21 13.47
N ALA A 320 7.92 9.18 14.33
CA ALA A 320 7.97 9.37 15.78
C ALA A 320 9.21 10.16 16.20
N ALA A 321 10.39 9.82 15.68
CA ALA A 321 11.62 10.54 15.96
C ALA A 321 11.50 12.04 15.62
N ALA A 322 10.99 12.37 14.43
CA ALA A 322 10.79 13.75 14.01
C ALA A 322 9.81 14.52 14.92
N ILE A 323 8.69 13.89 15.29
CA ILE A 323 7.67 14.50 16.16
C ILE A 323 8.22 14.73 17.58
N TYR A 324 8.94 13.74 18.14
CA TYR A 324 9.49 13.86 19.48
C TYR A 324 10.62 14.89 19.56
N ASP A 325 11.43 15.05 18.48
CA ASP A 325 12.39 16.15 18.38
C ASP A 325 11.70 17.51 18.38
N ALA A 326 10.69 17.68 17.56
CA ALA A 326 9.92 18.92 17.49
C ALA A 326 9.21 19.24 18.83
N SER A 327 8.93 18.21 19.63
CA SER A 327 8.38 18.34 20.99
C SER A 327 9.44 18.63 22.06
N GLY A 328 10.73 18.74 21.71
CA GLY A 328 11.84 18.93 22.66
C GLY A 328 12.24 17.64 23.41
N LEU A 329 11.71 16.48 23.06
CA LEU A 329 11.96 15.19 23.71
C LEU A 329 13.07 14.42 22.99
N THR A 330 14.24 15.06 22.81
CA THR A 330 15.35 14.62 21.97
C THR A 330 15.91 13.24 22.35
N ARG A 331 15.92 12.89 23.66
CA ARG A 331 16.36 11.56 24.11
C ARG A 331 15.49 10.45 23.54
N LYS A 332 14.17 10.63 23.60
CA LYS A 332 13.21 9.65 23.09
C LYS A 332 13.24 9.59 21.55
N ALA A 333 13.42 10.73 20.89
CA ALA A 333 13.66 10.78 19.45
C ALA A 333 14.89 9.95 19.03
N ALA A 334 15.99 10.06 19.76
CA ALA A 334 17.21 9.27 19.51
C ALA A 334 16.98 7.76 19.70
N GLU A 335 16.11 7.35 20.62
CA GLU A 335 15.73 5.94 20.78
C GLU A 335 15.03 5.41 19.53
N PHE A 336 14.08 6.19 18.97
CA PHE A 336 13.38 5.79 17.74
C PHE A 336 14.29 5.73 16.52
N ARG A 337 15.25 6.68 16.35
CA ARG A 337 16.21 6.62 15.24
C ARG A 337 17.03 5.33 15.25
N ARG A 338 17.46 4.84 16.42
CA ARG A 338 18.18 3.58 16.53
C ARG A 338 17.34 2.35 16.14
N THR A 339 16.03 2.47 16.15
CA THR A 339 15.11 1.39 15.77
C THR A 339 14.83 1.39 14.26
N THR A 340 15.20 2.45 13.54
CA THR A 340 14.95 2.59 12.09
C THR A 340 16.10 1.96 11.30
N PRO A 341 15.88 0.89 10.51
CA PRO A 341 16.94 0.17 9.79
C PRO A 341 17.67 0.97 8.71
N LEU A 342 17.05 2.03 8.20
CA LEU A 342 17.55 2.85 7.08
C LEU A 342 18.18 4.17 7.51
N SER A 343 18.49 4.38 8.81
CA SER A 343 19.26 5.55 9.22
C SER A 343 20.70 5.39 8.73
N SER A 344 20.98 5.83 7.50
CA SER A 344 22.35 6.14 7.09
C SER A 344 22.82 7.34 7.93
N ASP A 345 23.84 7.13 8.73
CA ASP A 345 24.65 8.19 9.30
C ASP A 345 25.32 9.03 8.20
#